data_75d7db32f80f05c02e6957cc860e50e6
#
_entry.id   75d7db32f80f05c02e6957cc860e50e6
#
_cell.length_a   1.000
_cell.length_b   1.000
_cell.length_c   1.000
_cell.angle_alpha   90.00
_cell.angle_beta   90.00
_cell.angle_gamma   90.00
#
_symmetry.space_group_name_H-M   'P 1'
#
loop_
_entity.id
_entity.type
_entity.pdbx_description
1 polymer ?
#
loop_
_entity_poly.entity_id
_entity_poly.type
_entity_poly.pdbx_seq_one_letter_code
_entity_poly.pdbx_strand_id
1 'polypeptide(L)'
;MIQAFLMKKDTLFKDALDFSFLLDAPAGKQGFASVKDGHFNIGGKRARFYGFNIPFASLYLPKKDSELLADRLSKAGVNFVRIHAEDSRPWKVEDAYC
;
A
#
# COMPACT_ATOMS: atom_id res chain seq x y z
N MET A 1 -16.20 5.63 -0.95
CA MET A 1 -15.60 4.31 -1.26
C MET A 1 -14.49 3.94 -0.28
N ILE A 2 -13.44 4.73 -0.17
CA ILE A 2 -12.38 4.50 0.83
C ILE A 2 -12.93 4.53 2.25
N GLN A 3 -13.83 5.47 2.52
CA GLN A 3 -14.49 5.59 3.81
C GLN A 3 -15.20 4.28 4.22
N ALA A 4 -16.01 3.72 3.34
CA ALA A 4 -16.72 2.47 3.63
C ALA A 4 -15.77 1.30 3.85
N PHE A 5 -14.68 1.26 3.12
CA PHE A 5 -13.63 0.26 3.28
C PHE A 5 -12.92 0.40 4.64
N LEU A 6 -12.62 1.62 5.05
CA LEU A 6 -11.94 1.89 6.32
C LEU A 6 -12.86 1.70 7.53
N MET A 7 -14.15 1.94 7.39
CA MET A 7 -15.12 1.74 8.46
C MET A 7 -15.26 0.27 8.90
N LYS A 8 -14.87 -0.63 8.05
CA LYS A 8 -14.79 -2.06 8.40
C LYS A 8 -13.50 -2.42 9.12
N LYS A 9 -12.79 -1.44 9.58
CA LYS A 9 -11.65 -1.64 10.44
C LYS A 9 -12.13 -2.08 11.82
N ASP A 10 -12.32 -3.33 11.96
CA ASP A 10 -12.80 -3.90 13.20
C ASP A 10 -11.88 -5.02 13.69
N THR A 11 -12.24 -5.57 14.80
CA THR A 11 -11.51 -6.62 15.46
C THR A 11 -11.49 -7.95 14.68
N LEU A 12 -12.37 -8.12 13.68
CA LEU A 12 -12.46 -9.36 12.90
C LEU A 12 -11.19 -9.59 12.06
N PHE A 13 -10.50 -8.51 11.72
CA PHE A 13 -9.28 -8.59 10.90
C PHE A 13 -8.00 -8.70 11.73
N LYS A 14 -8.09 -8.73 13.05
CA LYS A 14 -6.90 -8.73 13.90
C LYS A 14 -6.12 -10.04 13.88
N ASP A 15 -6.81 -11.14 13.82
CA ASP A 15 -6.19 -12.45 14.00
C ASP A 15 -6.18 -13.28 12.70
N ALA A 16 -7.31 -13.86 12.35
CA ALA A 16 -7.41 -14.79 11.23
C ALA A 16 -7.22 -14.14 9.85
N LEU A 17 -7.56 -12.86 9.72
CA LEU A 17 -7.51 -12.13 8.47
C LEU A 17 -6.43 -11.04 8.43
N ASP A 18 -5.54 -11.03 9.39
CA ASP A 18 -4.40 -10.12 9.42
C ASP A 18 -3.17 -10.81 8.82
N PHE A 19 -2.82 -10.42 7.59
CA PHE A 19 -1.67 -10.97 6.87
C PHE A 19 -0.43 -10.07 6.95
N SER A 20 -0.43 -9.07 7.83
CA SER A 20 0.71 -8.16 7.97
C SER A 20 1.99 -8.86 8.42
N PHE A 21 1.89 -10.04 9.02
CA PHE A 21 3.05 -10.85 9.39
C PHE A 21 3.88 -11.32 8.19
N LEU A 22 3.30 -11.28 6.98
CA LEU A 22 4.00 -11.62 5.74
C LEU A 22 4.90 -10.48 5.24
N LEU A 23 4.75 -9.29 5.80
CA LEU A 23 5.45 -8.10 5.35
C LEU A 23 6.77 -7.95 6.11
N ASP A 24 7.80 -7.54 5.37
CA ASP A 24 9.09 -7.18 5.95
C ASP A 24 9.13 -5.67 6.19
N ALA A 25 8.73 -5.27 7.37
CA ALA A 25 8.64 -3.86 7.75
C ALA A 25 9.86 -3.43 8.58
N PRO A 26 10.28 -2.17 8.47
CA PRO A 26 9.78 -1.15 7.53
C PRO A 26 10.29 -1.36 6.11
N ALA A 27 9.61 -0.72 5.14
CA ALA A 27 10.05 -0.74 3.76
C ALA A 27 11.50 -0.26 3.64
N GLY A 28 12.29 -0.96 2.83
CA GLY A 28 13.72 -0.64 2.67
C GLY A 28 14.65 -1.24 3.72
N LYS A 29 14.13 -1.95 4.69
CA LYS A 29 14.93 -2.60 5.76
C LYS A 29 16.03 -3.51 5.19
N GLN A 30 15.75 -4.21 4.12
CA GLN A 30 16.68 -5.14 3.47
C GLN A 30 17.41 -4.53 2.26
N GLY A 31 17.29 -3.21 2.07
CA GLY A 31 17.86 -2.52 0.93
C GLY A 31 16.95 -2.48 -0.28
N PHE A 32 17.52 -2.11 -1.42
CA PHE A 32 16.78 -2.00 -2.68
C PHE A 32 16.47 -3.37 -3.28
N ALA A 33 15.37 -3.42 -4.02
CA ALA A 33 15.08 -4.56 -4.87
C ALA A 33 16.09 -4.61 -6.03
N SER A 34 16.52 -5.81 -6.38
CA SER A 34 17.42 -6.06 -7.50
C SER A 34 16.87 -7.18 -8.37
N VAL A 35 17.45 -7.32 -9.55
CA VAL A 35 17.12 -8.43 -10.45
C VAL A 35 18.31 -9.38 -10.50
N LYS A 36 18.05 -10.65 -10.23
CA LYS A 36 19.06 -11.71 -10.31
C LYS A 36 18.41 -12.98 -10.84
N ASP A 37 19.03 -13.60 -11.83
CA ASP A 37 18.56 -14.84 -12.45
C ASP A 37 17.10 -14.76 -12.95
N GLY A 38 16.71 -13.59 -13.48
CA GLY A 38 15.37 -13.37 -14.00
C GLY A 38 14.28 -13.13 -12.92
N HIS A 39 14.67 -12.96 -11.67
CA HIS A 39 13.76 -12.74 -10.56
C HIS A 39 14.10 -11.49 -9.77
N PHE A 40 13.09 -10.88 -9.17
CA PHE A 40 13.31 -9.84 -8.19
C PHE A 40 13.82 -10.43 -6.89
N ASN A 41 14.79 -9.75 -6.28
CA ASN A 41 15.39 -10.13 -5.01
C ASN A 41 15.44 -8.93 -4.06
N ILE A 42 15.20 -9.19 -2.78
CA ILE A 42 15.38 -8.24 -1.69
C ILE A 42 16.09 -8.98 -0.57
N GLY A 43 17.19 -8.40 -0.07
CA GLY A 43 17.95 -9.01 1.01
C GLY A 43 18.50 -10.39 0.67
N GLY A 44 18.83 -10.65 -0.59
CA GLY A 44 19.37 -11.93 -1.04
C GLY A 44 18.33 -13.03 -1.22
N LYS A 45 17.04 -12.73 -1.04
CA LYS A 45 15.94 -13.67 -1.22
C LYS A 45 15.05 -13.24 -2.36
N ARG A 46 14.46 -14.20 -3.06
CA ARG A 46 13.48 -13.93 -4.09
C ARG A 46 12.29 -13.16 -3.50
N ALA A 47 11.98 -12.01 -4.08
CA ALA A 47 10.84 -11.20 -3.70
C ALA A 47 9.64 -11.52 -4.59
N ARG A 48 8.48 -11.63 -3.98
CA ARG A 48 7.20 -11.74 -4.66
C ARG A 48 6.32 -10.59 -4.23
N PHE A 49 5.65 -9.96 -5.19
CA PHE A 49 4.87 -8.75 -4.95
C PHE A 49 3.39 -9.02 -5.12
N TYR A 50 2.62 -8.53 -4.17
CA TYR A 50 1.17 -8.46 -4.21
C TYR A 50 0.79 -7.00 -3.97
N GLY A 51 0.20 -6.37 -4.98
CA GLY A 51 0.04 -4.93 -4.92
C GLY A 51 -1.18 -4.38 -5.60
N PHE A 52 -1.38 -3.08 -5.38
CA PHE A 52 -2.49 -2.33 -5.94
C PHE A 52 -2.03 -1.01 -6.52
N ASN A 53 -2.83 -0.49 -7.46
CA ASN A 53 -2.71 0.88 -7.89
C ASN A 53 -3.40 1.81 -6.89
N ILE A 54 -2.76 2.94 -6.63
CA ILE A 54 -3.40 4.06 -5.93
C ILE A 54 -3.47 5.22 -6.92
N PRO A 55 -4.62 5.44 -7.56
CA PRO A 55 -4.76 6.48 -8.57
C PRO A 55 -5.50 7.71 -8.06
N PHE A 56 -5.36 8.81 -8.80
CA PHE A 56 -6.16 10.03 -8.67
C PHE A 56 -6.21 10.61 -7.25
N ALA A 57 -7.39 10.96 -6.79
CA ALA A 57 -7.59 11.58 -5.49
C ALA A 57 -7.06 10.75 -4.30
N SER A 58 -6.94 9.45 -4.46
CA SER A 58 -6.40 8.57 -3.43
C SER A 58 -4.92 8.82 -3.13
N LEU A 59 -4.22 9.53 -4.01
CA LEU A 59 -2.82 9.91 -3.79
C LEU A 59 -2.67 11.08 -2.82
N TYR A 60 -3.73 11.84 -2.63
CA TYR A 60 -3.70 13.13 -1.92
C TYR A 60 -4.54 13.11 -0.65
N LEU A 61 -4.64 11.96 -0.02
CA LEU A 61 -5.38 11.81 1.22
C LEU A 61 -4.71 12.58 2.36
N PRO A 62 -5.50 13.12 3.29
CA PRO A 62 -4.96 13.61 4.55
C PRO A 62 -4.11 12.53 5.23
N LYS A 63 -3.10 12.94 5.98
CA LYS A 63 -2.17 12.02 6.64
C LYS A 63 -2.88 10.92 7.42
N LYS A 64 -3.90 11.30 8.18
CA LYS A 64 -4.69 10.34 8.97
C LYS A 64 -5.30 9.23 8.12
N ASP A 65 -5.88 9.61 6.98
CA ASP A 65 -6.52 8.64 6.08
C ASP A 65 -5.48 7.80 5.33
N SER A 66 -4.35 8.40 4.99
CA SER A 66 -3.22 7.67 4.39
C SER A 66 -2.69 6.60 5.34
N GLU A 67 -2.57 6.92 6.62
CA GLU A 67 -2.14 5.96 7.64
C GLU A 67 -3.14 4.81 7.80
N LEU A 68 -4.43 5.13 7.80
CA LEU A 68 -5.49 4.12 7.86
C LEU A 68 -5.47 3.22 6.62
N LEU A 69 -5.27 3.81 5.45
CA LEU A 69 -5.16 3.05 4.20
C LEU A 69 -3.93 2.12 4.23
N ALA A 70 -2.79 2.62 4.67
CA ALA A 70 -1.58 1.83 4.79
C ALA A 70 -1.76 0.65 5.78
N ASP A 71 -2.37 0.91 6.93
CA ASP A 71 -2.70 -0.13 7.89
C ASP A 71 -3.61 -1.20 7.27
N ARG A 72 -4.62 -0.78 6.54
CA ARG A 72 -5.56 -1.68 5.89
C ARG A 72 -4.88 -2.54 4.82
N LEU A 73 -4.06 -1.92 3.99
CA LEU A 73 -3.32 -2.62 2.95
C LEU A 73 -2.32 -3.61 3.56
N SER A 74 -1.65 -3.24 4.63
CA SER A 74 -0.71 -4.14 5.30
C SER A 74 -1.41 -5.38 5.87
N LYS A 75 -2.58 -5.21 6.46
CA LYS A 75 -3.38 -6.34 6.95
C LYS A 75 -3.89 -7.25 5.84
N ALA A 76 -4.05 -6.71 4.64
CA ALA A 76 -4.37 -7.50 3.45
C ALA A 76 -3.15 -8.21 2.84
N GLY A 77 -1.95 -8.02 3.38
CA GLY A 77 -0.72 -8.61 2.87
C GLY A 77 -0.11 -7.89 1.68
N VAL A 78 -0.55 -6.67 1.42
CA VAL A 78 -0.04 -5.86 0.29
C VAL A 78 1.37 -5.38 0.61
N ASN A 79 2.30 -5.68 -0.26
CA ASN A 79 3.71 -5.29 -0.11
C ASN A 79 4.21 -4.42 -1.26
N PHE A 80 3.33 -4.02 -2.15
CA PHE A 80 3.67 -3.20 -3.30
C PHE A 80 2.53 -2.25 -3.64
N VAL A 81 2.85 -0.99 -3.86
CA VAL A 81 1.86 0.01 -4.28
C VAL A 81 2.40 0.74 -5.50
N ARG A 82 1.58 0.84 -6.52
CA ARG A 82 1.88 1.63 -7.71
C ARG A 82 1.11 2.94 -7.68
N ILE A 83 1.85 4.02 -7.71
CA ILE A 83 1.28 5.35 -7.87
C ILE A 83 0.94 5.53 -9.35
N HIS A 84 -0.29 5.92 -9.62
CA HIS A 84 -0.79 6.00 -10.99
C HIS A 84 -1.56 7.29 -11.22
N ALA A 85 -1.33 7.91 -12.39
CA ALA A 85 -2.00 9.15 -12.80
C ALA A 85 -1.74 10.34 -11.89
N GLU A 86 -0.58 10.39 -11.24
CA GLU A 86 -0.16 11.51 -10.39
C GLU A 86 0.05 12.80 -11.19
N ASP A 87 0.43 12.66 -12.43
CA ASP A 87 0.69 13.75 -13.38
C ASP A 87 -0.55 14.17 -14.16
N SER A 88 -1.69 13.56 -13.90
CA SER A 88 -2.92 13.83 -14.64
C SER A 88 -3.52 15.18 -14.27
N ARG A 89 -3.88 15.94 -15.29
CA ARG A 89 -4.71 17.13 -15.11
C ARG A 89 -6.18 16.73 -15.15
N PRO A 90 -7.05 17.45 -14.50
CA PRO A 90 -6.92 18.75 -13.81
C PRO A 90 -6.92 18.64 -12.28
N TRP A 91 -6.32 17.64 -11.71
CA TRP A 91 -6.38 17.42 -10.27
C TRP A 91 -5.69 18.57 -9.53
N LYS A 92 -6.47 19.34 -8.84
CA LYS A 92 -5.99 20.27 -7.83
C LYS A 92 -6.03 19.57 -6.48
N VAL A 93 -5.12 19.94 -5.61
CA VAL A 93 -5.08 19.36 -4.26
C VAL A 93 -6.42 19.60 -3.54
N GLU A 94 -7.04 20.72 -3.78
CA GLU A 94 -8.35 21.07 -3.21
C GLU A 94 -9.45 20.09 -3.64
N ASP A 95 -9.39 19.62 -4.87
CA ASP A 95 -10.38 18.70 -5.41
C ASP A 95 -10.22 17.28 -4.84
N ALA A 96 -9.02 16.97 -4.39
CA ALA A 96 -8.70 15.65 -3.87
C ALA A 96 -9.34 15.36 -2.50
N TYR A 97 -9.71 16.41 -1.79
CA TYR A 97 -10.29 16.29 -0.45
C TYR A 97 -11.81 16.48 -0.41
N CYS A 98 -12.42 16.67 -1.53
CA CYS A 98 -13.87 16.84 -1.65
C CYS A 98 -14.64 15.53 -1.69
#